data_36248ddee4b89e6192e1bcaaeb6c231a
#
_entry.id   36248ddee4b89e6192e1bcaaeb6c231a
#
_cell.length_a   1.000
_cell.length_b   1.000
_cell.length_c   1.000
_cell.angle_alpha   90.00
_cell.angle_beta   90.00
_cell.angle_gamma   90.00
#
_symmetry.space_group_name_H-M   'P 1'
#
loop_
_entity.id
_entity.type
_entity.pdbx_description
1 polymer ?
#
loop_
_entity_poly.entity_id
_entity_poly.type
_entity_poly.pdbx_seq_one_letter_code
_entity_poly.pdbx_strand_id
1 'polypeptide(L)'
;MKIKQFEIWIADLNPRRGTETGKIRPVVVVQTDLLNKEHPSIIICPITSNVKPDSELLRVHLKKSKFGLKEDCDIMIDQVRAIDNKRLVKKVGEVDSDTANKVRENLKIVLDLA
;
A
#
# COMPACT_ATOMS: atom_id res chain seq x y z
N MET A 1 -17.50 -2.69 -6.04
CA MET A 1 -16.45 -2.97 -5.04
C MET A 1 -16.27 -1.76 -4.15
N LYS A 2 -16.38 -1.91 -2.85
CA LYS A 2 -16.26 -0.80 -1.91
C LYS A 2 -14.84 -0.76 -1.34
N ILE A 3 -14.07 0.24 -1.69
CA ILE A 3 -12.67 0.39 -1.33
C ILE A 3 -12.54 1.57 -0.36
N LYS A 4 -11.81 1.38 0.74
CA LYS A 4 -11.55 2.44 1.71
C LYS A 4 -10.07 2.66 1.94
N GLN A 5 -9.73 3.89 2.28
CA GLN A 5 -8.35 4.26 2.65
C GLN A 5 -7.83 3.37 3.77
N PHE A 6 -6.57 2.96 3.65
CA PHE A 6 -5.85 2.09 4.60
C PHE A 6 -6.32 0.65 4.66
N GLU A 7 -7.20 0.24 3.75
CA GLU A 7 -7.44 -1.18 3.54
C GLU A 7 -6.27 -1.82 2.81
N ILE A 8 -6.06 -3.10 3.09
CA ILE A 8 -5.08 -3.94 2.39
C ILE A 8 -5.84 -4.83 1.42
N TRP A 9 -5.44 -4.77 0.17
CA TRP A 9 -6.03 -5.54 -0.92
C TRP A 9 -4.96 -6.33 -1.64
N ILE A 10 -5.31 -7.51 -2.17
CA ILE A 10 -4.46 -8.20 -3.14
C ILE A 10 -4.68 -7.51 -4.49
N ALA A 11 -3.60 -7.15 -5.15
CA ALA A 11 -3.64 -6.48 -6.45
C ALA A 11 -2.69 -7.16 -7.44
N ASP A 12 -3.08 -7.16 -8.70
CA ASP A 12 -2.24 -7.62 -9.80
C ASP A 12 -1.47 -6.42 -10.37
N LEU A 13 -0.19 -6.35 -10.06
CA LEU A 13 0.70 -5.27 -10.49
C LEU A 13 1.53 -5.63 -11.71
N ASN A 14 1.26 -6.77 -12.35
CA ASN A 14 1.92 -7.18 -13.58
C ASN A 14 1.43 -6.35 -14.78
N PRO A 15 2.27 -6.14 -15.81
CA PRO A 15 3.68 -6.52 -15.87
C PRO A 15 4.57 -5.53 -15.12
N ARG A 16 5.69 -6.04 -14.59
CA ARG A 16 6.72 -5.20 -13.99
C ARG A 16 7.44 -4.41 -15.08
N ARG A 17 7.69 -3.13 -14.84
CA ARG A 17 8.46 -2.26 -15.76
C ARG A 17 9.56 -1.53 -15.00
N GLY A 18 10.82 -1.75 -15.39
CA GLY A 18 11.97 -1.11 -14.78
C GLY A 18 12.05 -1.39 -13.27
N THR A 19 12.09 -0.34 -12.47
CA THR A 19 12.13 -0.42 -11.01
C THR A 19 10.75 -0.54 -10.35
N GLU A 20 9.68 -0.52 -11.15
CA GLU A 20 8.33 -0.64 -10.62
C GLU A 20 8.11 -2.01 -9.99
N THR A 21 7.33 -2.03 -8.91
CA THR A 21 6.95 -3.28 -8.26
C THR A 21 5.90 -3.99 -9.11
N GLY A 22 6.18 -5.23 -9.48
CA GLY A 22 5.25 -6.09 -10.22
C GLY A 22 4.65 -7.17 -9.33
N LYS A 23 4.19 -8.25 -9.95
CA LYS A 23 3.60 -9.44 -9.33
C LYS A 23 2.19 -9.19 -8.77
N ILE A 24 1.56 -10.26 -8.35
CA ILE A 24 0.33 -10.23 -7.57
C ILE A 24 0.76 -10.18 -6.11
N ARG A 25 0.38 -9.11 -5.41
CA ARG A 25 0.82 -8.89 -4.03
C ARG A 25 -0.15 -8.02 -3.26
N PRO A 26 -0.03 -7.99 -1.92
CA PRO A 26 -0.80 -7.05 -1.13
C PRO A 26 -0.39 -5.62 -1.42
N VAL A 27 -1.36 -4.71 -1.36
CA VAL A 27 -1.15 -3.26 -1.45
C VAL A 27 -1.96 -2.60 -0.35
N VAL A 28 -1.52 -1.43 0.13
CA VAL A 28 -2.33 -0.61 1.02
C VAL A 28 -2.89 0.56 0.22
N VAL A 29 -4.18 0.80 0.37
CA VAL A 29 -4.87 1.93 -0.27
C VAL A 29 -4.53 3.19 0.51
N VAL A 30 -3.96 4.19 -0.16
CA VAL A 30 -3.62 5.47 0.48
C VAL A 30 -4.47 6.62 -0.03
N GLN A 31 -5.22 6.42 -1.11
CA GLN A 31 -6.09 7.45 -1.68
C GLN A 31 -7.22 7.81 -0.72
N THR A 32 -7.51 9.10 -0.64
CA THR A 32 -8.62 9.62 0.19
C THR A 32 -9.95 8.97 -0.18
N ASP A 33 -10.79 8.72 0.83
CA ASP A 33 -12.14 8.19 0.61
C ASP A 33 -13.04 9.14 -0.19
N LEU A 34 -12.67 10.41 -0.28
CA LEU A 34 -13.40 11.37 -1.11
C LEU A 34 -13.45 10.96 -2.59
N LEU A 35 -12.45 10.19 -3.05
CA LEU A 35 -12.34 9.75 -4.44
C LEU A 35 -12.69 8.28 -4.64
N ASN A 36 -12.63 7.47 -3.58
CA ASN A 36 -12.63 6.01 -3.72
C ASN A 36 -13.92 5.42 -4.28
N LYS A 37 -15.02 6.13 -4.19
CA LYS A 37 -16.31 5.62 -4.64
C LYS A 37 -16.47 5.64 -6.17
N GLU A 38 -15.98 6.68 -6.83
CA GLU A 38 -16.26 6.93 -8.24
C GLU A 38 -15.05 7.00 -9.14
N HIS A 39 -13.86 7.23 -8.57
CA HIS A 39 -12.65 7.39 -9.36
C HIS A 39 -12.21 6.03 -9.94
N PRO A 40 -11.87 5.98 -11.25
CA PRO A 40 -11.51 4.71 -11.90
C PRO A 40 -10.12 4.20 -11.53
N SER A 41 -9.29 5.05 -10.94
CA SER A 41 -7.95 4.69 -10.47
C SER A 41 -7.88 4.81 -8.96
N ILE A 42 -6.93 4.10 -8.36
CA ILE A 42 -6.71 4.10 -6.91
C ILE A 42 -5.23 4.25 -6.63
N ILE A 43 -4.87 5.15 -5.71
CA ILE A 43 -3.48 5.35 -5.31
C ILE A 43 -3.16 4.39 -4.17
N ILE A 44 -2.12 3.60 -4.37
CA ILE A 44 -1.70 2.54 -3.44
C ILE A 44 -0.20 2.61 -3.18
N CYS A 45 0.22 1.95 -2.10
CA CYS A 45 1.61 1.59 -1.86
C CYS A 45 1.72 0.06 -1.85
N PRO A 46 2.64 -0.53 -2.64
CA PRO A 46 2.82 -1.98 -2.63
C PRO A 46 3.41 -2.46 -1.31
N ILE A 47 3.11 -3.70 -0.96
CA ILE A 47 3.63 -4.38 0.22
C ILE A 47 4.54 -5.51 -0.25
N THR A 48 5.70 -5.67 0.39
CA THR A 48 6.67 -6.71 0.06
C THR A 48 7.03 -7.52 1.29
N SER A 49 7.27 -8.83 1.11
CA SER A 49 7.84 -9.69 2.16
C SER A 49 9.35 -9.57 2.26
N ASN A 50 9.99 -8.87 1.34
CA ASN A 50 11.43 -8.57 1.40
C ASN A 50 11.65 -7.39 2.35
N VAL A 51 11.69 -7.67 3.65
CA VAL A 51 11.77 -6.66 4.70
C VAL A 51 13.18 -6.05 4.78
N LYS A 52 13.23 -4.74 4.93
CA LYS A 52 14.49 -4.00 5.18
C LYS A 52 14.38 -3.30 6.54
N PRO A 53 14.77 -3.98 7.63
CA PRO A 53 14.48 -3.49 8.99
C PRO A 53 15.14 -2.16 9.33
N ASP A 54 16.24 -1.81 8.67
CA ASP A 54 16.96 -0.58 8.93
C ASP A 54 16.40 0.65 8.21
N SER A 55 15.42 0.46 7.34
CA SER A 55 14.83 1.56 6.59
C SER A 55 13.57 2.06 7.30
N GLU A 56 13.59 3.31 7.77
CA GLU A 56 12.45 3.92 8.46
C GLU A 56 11.75 5.00 7.64
N LEU A 57 12.43 5.57 6.64
CA LEU A 57 11.87 6.66 5.82
C LEU A 57 11.06 6.16 4.62
N LEU A 58 11.48 5.06 4.02
CA LEU A 58 10.87 4.55 2.79
C LEU A 58 10.01 3.33 3.02
N ARG A 59 10.01 2.82 4.22
CA ARG A 59 9.33 1.57 4.59
C ARG A 59 8.54 1.72 5.87
N VAL A 60 7.34 1.15 5.91
CA VAL A 60 6.57 0.98 7.14
C VAL A 60 6.45 -0.51 7.39
N HIS A 61 6.95 -0.96 8.54
CA HIS A 61 7.05 -2.39 8.87
C HIS A 61 5.73 -2.92 9.41
N LEU A 62 5.33 -4.10 8.93
CA LEU A 62 4.12 -4.81 9.36
C LEU A 62 4.50 -6.18 9.90
N LYS A 63 4.06 -6.51 11.10
CA LYS A 63 4.31 -7.83 11.71
C LYS A 63 3.40 -8.88 11.11
N LYS A 64 3.93 -10.10 10.97
CA LYS A 64 3.16 -11.26 10.52
C LYS A 64 1.94 -11.48 11.42
N SER A 65 0.91 -12.10 10.87
CA SER A 65 -0.36 -12.39 11.57
C SER A 65 -1.16 -11.15 11.93
N LYS A 66 -0.77 -9.97 11.46
CA LYS A 66 -1.55 -8.75 11.59
C LYS A 66 -2.13 -8.34 10.24
N PHE A 67 -3.29 -7.70 10.28
CA PHE A 67 -3.93 -7.07 9.11
C PHE A 67 -4.18 -8.03 7.94
N GLY A 68 -4.28 -9.34 8.22
CA GLY A 68 -4.50 -10.35 7.19
C GLY A 68 -3.24 -10.84 6.48
N LEU A 69 -2.05 -10.44 6.96
CA LEU A 69 -0.77 -10.82 6.36
C LEU A 69 -0.19 -12.07 7.03
N LYS A 70 0.44 -12.94 6.24
CA LYS A 70 1.02 -14.23 6.72
C LYS A 70 2.49 -14.12 7.11
N GLU A 71 3.18 -13.08 6.64
CA GLU A 71 4.61 -12.88 6.85
C GLU A 71 4.86 -11.46 7.34
N ASP A 72 6.03 -11.24 7.94
CA ASP A 72 6.51 -9.87 8.16
C ASP A 72 6.66 -9.20 6.80
N CYS A 73 6.17 -7.98 6.68
CA CYS A 73 6.15 -7.24 5.44
C CYS A 73 6.54 -5.80 5.64
N ASP A 74 6.90 -5.15 4.54
CA ASP A 74 7.10 -3.70 4.49
C ASP A 74 6.14 -3.07 3.50
N ILE A 75 5.56 -1.93 3.88
CA ILE A 75 4.89 -1.05 2.93
C ILE A 75 5.98 -0.23 2.24
N MET A 76 6.03 -0.26 0.92
CA MET A 76 7.03 0.48 0.14
C MET A 76 6.49 1.87 -0.20
N ILE A 77 6.82 2.85 0.63
CA ILE A 77 6.27 4.21 0.51
C ILE A 77 6.75 4.90 -0.77
N ASP A 78 8.00 4.68 -1.16
CA ASP A 78 8.57 5.28 -2.37
C ASP A 78 8.03 4.69 -3.68
N GLN A 79 7.26 3.60 -3.59
CA GLN A 79 6.60 2.99 -4.73
C GLN A 79 5.12 3.39 -4.85
N VAL A 80 4.73 4.46 -4.18
CA VAL A 80 3.37 4.99 -4.25
C VAL A 80 2.99 5.26 -5.70
N ARG A 81 1.83 4.75 -6.13
CA ARG A 81 1.39 4.87 -7.52
C ARG A 81 -0.11 4.70 -7.65
N ALA A 82 -0.65 5.22 -8.75
CA ALA A 82 -2.04 4.96 -9.13
C ALA A 82 -2.11 3.70 -9.99
N ILE A 83 -3.13 2.90 -9.73
CA ILE A 83 -3.44 1.72 -10.56
C ILE A 83 -4.91 1.76 -10.93
N ASP A 84 -5.29 1.04 -11.98
CA ASP A 84 -6.69 0.84 -12.34
C ASP A 84 -7.37 0.04 -11.22
N ASN A 85 -8.57 0.44 -10.82
CA ASN A 85 -9.34 -0.27 -9.79
C ASN A 85 -9.54 -1.75 -10.11
N LYS A 86 -9.58 -2.10 -11.39
CA LYS A 86 -9.76 -3.49 -11.84
C LYS A 86 -8.59 -4.39 -11.47
N ARG A 87 -7.44 -3.82 -11.10
CA ARG A 87 -6.29 -4.60 -10.63
C ARG A 87 -6.48 -5.12 -9.20
N LEU A 88 -7.42 -4.57 -8.44
CA LEU A 88 -7.72 -5.04 -7.09
C LEU A 88 -8.52 -6.33 -7.16
N VAL A 89 -8.04 -7.37 -6.48
CA VAL A 89 -8.65 -8.71 -6.53
C VAL A 89 -9.56 -8.94 -5.34
N LYS A 90 -9.05 -8.76 -4.12
CA LYS A 90 -9.84 -8.94 -2.90
C LYS A 90 -9.23 -8.18 -1.73
N LYS A 91 -10.07 -7.78 -0.80
CA LYS A 91 -9.65 -7.20 0.48
C LYS A 91 -9.14 -8.31 1.39
N VAL A 92 -8.02 -8.09 2.08
CA VAL A 92 -7.46 -9.03 3.05
C VAL A 92 -7.38 -8.48 4.46
N GLY A 93 -7.46 -7.18 4.64
CA GLY A 93 -7.41 -6.56 5.97
C GLY A 93 -7.39 -5.06 5.89
N GLU A 94 -7.04 -4.44 7.01
CA GLU A 94 -6.83 -3.00 7.09
C GLU A 94 -5.79 -2.71 8.16
N VAL A 95 -5.02 -1.64 8.00
CA VAL A 95 -4.03 -1.26 9.00
C VAL A 95 -4.69 -0.47 10.13
N ASP A 96 -4.08 -0.52 11.31
CA ASP A 96 -4.55 0.25 12.45
C ASP A 96 -4.16 1.74 12.33
N SER A 97 -4.68 2.56 13.24
CA SER A 97 -4.45 4.01 13.19
C SER A 97 -2.98 4.39 13.36
N ASP A 98 -2.22 3.66 14.18
CA ASP A 98 -0.79 3.93 14.36
C ASP A 98 -0.02 3.69 13.06
N THR A 99 -0.29 2.58 12.39
CA THR A 99 0.32 2.27 11.10
C THR A 99 -0.09 3.28 10.04
N ALA A 100 -1.38 3.64 10.00
CA ALA A 100 -1.88 4.66 9.07
C ALA A 100 -1.16 5.99 9.25
N ASN A 101 -0.92 6.40 10.50
CA ASN A 101 -0.20 7.64 10.79
C ASN A 101 1.25 7.58 10.31
N LYS A 102 1.92 6.43 10.47
CA LYS A 102 3.28 6.21 9.94
C LYS A 102 3.30 6.32 8.42
N VAL A 103 2.31 5.76 7.75
CA VAL A 103 2.19 5.87 6.30
C VAL A 103 2.02 7.33 5.88
N ARG A 104 1.13 8.07 6.54
CA ARG A 104 0.92 9.50 6.26
C ARG A 104 2.19 10.31 6.42
N GLU A 105 2.91 10.11 7.53
CA GLU A 105 4.15 10.85 7.80
C GLU A 105 5.23 10.54 6.77
N ASN A 106 5.38 9.28 6.39
CA ASN A 106 6.35 8.89 5.36
C ASN A 106 5.97 9.46 3.99
N LEU A 107 4.69 9.46 3.63
CA LEU A 107 4.23 10.05 2.37
C LEU A 107 4.50 11.56 2.34
N LYS A 108 4.31 12.26 3.44
CA LYS A 108 4.65 13.69 3.52
C LYS A 108 6.13 13.93 3.23
N ILE A 109 7.00 13.09 3.76
CA ILE A 109 8.44 13.19 3.54
C ILE A 109 8.80 12.89 2.09
N VAL A 110 8.33 11.76 1.57
CA VAL A 110 8.65 11.30 0.21
C VAL A 110 8.14 12.27 -0.84
N LEU A 111 6.97 12.85 -0.63
CA LEU A 111 6.35 13.79 -1.56
C LEU A 111 6.65 15.26 -1.24
N ASP A 112 7.45 15.50 -0.21
CA ASP A 112 7.83 16.85 0.23
C ASP A 112 6.60 17.75 0.51
N LEU A 113 5.66 17.23 1.26
CA LEU A 113 4.46 17.94 1.67
C LEU A 113 4.65 18.60 3.04
N ALA A 114 4.19 19.82 3.16
CA ALA A 114 4.31 20.58 4.40
C ALA A 114 3.46 19.99 5.55
#